data_3f2a8b01dde36e4ebed8706bc20b7bb5
#
_entry.id   3f2a8b01dde36e4ebed8706bc20b7bb5
#
_cell.length_a   1.000
_cell.length_b   1.000
_cell.length_c   1.000
_cell.angle_alpha   90.00
_cell.angle_beta   90.00
_cell.angle_gamma   90.00
#
_symmetry.space_group_name_H-M   'P 1'
#
loop_
_entity.id
_entity.type
_entity.pdbx_description
1 polymer ?
#
loop_
_entity_poly.entity_id
_entity_poly.type
_entity_poly.pdbx_seq_one_letter_code
_entity_poly.pdbx_strand_id
1 'polypeptide(L)'
;MNGVDEQQELPKRIVLTGFRATGKTAVGKALARLTEFRFLDTDQEICKRMGCSVAEAVRKHGWPYFREQEQALLAELPCWQETIIATGGGAILHHNEWQELHQSAFVAWLRTDLATTLSRLALDQKTAAQRPALVGGRGRQEAEQDPAKEISAVLAEREPLYRAGSDLVLNTEGKMPEELAGEIYGQL
;
A
#
# COMPACT_ATOMS: atom_id res chain seq x y z
N MET A 1 -3.80 25.87 38.12
CA MET A 1 -3.77 24.50 37.59
C MET A 1 -3.79 24.64 36.08
N ASN A 2 -2.63 24.74 35.49
CA ASN A 2 -2.49 24.89 34.04
C ASN A 2 -2.39 23.48 33.46
N GLY A 3 -3.48 23.01 32.86
CA GLY A 3 -3.43 21.85 31.98
C GLY A 3 -2.69 22.31 30.73
N VAL A 4 -1.45 21.88 30.59
CA VAL A 4 -0.75 21.91 29.33
C VAL A 4 -1.43 20.85 28.48
N ASP A 5 -2.23 21.27 27.48
CA ASP A 5 -2.61 20.39 26.37
C ASP A 5 -1.28 19.88 25.78
N GLU A 6 -0.90 18.67 26.11
CA GLU A 6 0.10 17.93 25.36
C GLU A 6 -0.50 17.73 23.96
N GLN A 7 -0.23 18.65 23.06
CA GLN A 7 -0.47 18.46 21.64
C GLN A 7 0.38 17.25 21.24
N GLN A 8 -0.28 16.11 21.09
CA GLN A 8 0.35 14.88 20.64
C GLN A 8 0.95 15.16 19.27
N GLU A 9 2.29 15.21 19.21
CA GLU A 9 3.00 15.53 17.98
C GLU A 9 2.78 14.39 16.97
N LEU A 10 2.15 14.69 15.84
CA LEU A 10 1.87 13.70 14.80
C LEU A 10 3.18 13.05 14.30
N PRO A 11 3.17 11.77 13.97
CA PRO A 11 4.34 11.13 13.38
C PRO A 11 4.66 11.80 12.05
N LYS A 12 5.94 11.99 11.77
CA LYS A 12 6.41 12.68 10.55
C LYS A 12 5.91 12.04 9.25
N ARG A 13 5.55 10.78 9.29
CA ARG A 13 5.04 9.98 8.16
C ARG A 13 4.00 8.99 8.64
N ILE A 14 2.97 8.79 7.82
CA ILE A 14 1.97 7.75 8.03
C ILE A 14 1.93 6.90 6.76
N VAL A 15 2.20 5.61 6.91
CA VAL A 15 2.28 4.66 5.80
C VAL A 15 1.04 3.77 5.80
N LEU A 16 0.38 3.68 4.67
CA LEU A 16 -0.72 2.75 4.43
C LEU A 16 -0.20 1.58 3.60
N THR A 17 -0.26 0.38 4.17
CA THR A 17 0.14 -0.86 3.49
C THR A 17 -1.03 -1.83 3.36
N GLY A 18 -0.84 -2.89 2.59
CA GLY A 18 -1.84 -3.91 2.35
C GLY A 18 -1.97 -4.29 0.88
N PHE A 19 -2.74 -5.32 0.61
CA PHE A 19 -2.93 -5.85 -0.74
C PHE A 19 -3.62 -4.84 -1.67
N ARG A 20 -3.66 -5.15 -2.98
CA ARG A 20 -4.41 -4.34 -3.95
C ARG A 20 -5.90 -4.30 -3.61
N ALA A 21 -6.60 -3.23 -3.99
CA ALA A 21 -8.02 -2.99 -3.75
C ALA A 21 -8.45 -2.87 -2.27
N THR A 22 -7.52 -2.73 -1.31
CA THR A 22 -7.85 -2.48 0.10
C THR A 22 -8.24 -1.04 0.41
N GLY A 23 -8.16 -0.12 -0.56
CA GLY A 23 -8.58 1.27 -0.39
C GLY A 23 -7.50 2.25 0.04
N LYS A 24 -6.21 1.86 0.05
CA LYS A 24 -5.08 2.71 0.50
C LYS A 24 -5.09 4.12 -0.09
N THR A 25 -5.29 4.24 -1.39
CA THR A 25 -5.31 5.55 -2.07
C THR A 25 -6.46 6.43 -1.61
N ALA A 26 -7.66 5.86 -1.41
CA ALA A 26 -8.83 6.61 -0.94
C ALA A 26 -8.68 7.03 0.53
N VAL A 27 -8.31 6.08 1.40
CA VAL A 27 -8.06 6.33 2.82
C VAL A 27 -6.91 7.33 3.00
N GLY A 28 -5.82 7.17 2.25
CA GLY A 28 -4.68 8.08 2.31
C GLY A 28 -5.03 9.52 1.95
N LYS A 29 -5.87 9.72 0.92
CA LYS A 29 -6.37 11.06 0.56
C LYS A 29 -7.29 11.63 1.64
N ALA A 30 -8.12 10.81 2.28
CA ALA A 30 -8.97 11.25 3.40
C ALA A 30 -8.11 11.64 4.60
N LEU A 31 -7.12 10.81 4.95
CA LEU A 31 -6.20 11.08 6.06
C LEU A 31 -5.33 12.33 5.82
N ALA A 32 -4.87 12.53 4.58
CA ALA A 32 -4.12 13.73 4.20
C ALA A 32 -4.91 15.04 4.43
N ARG A 33 -6.24 14.99 4.23
CA ARG A 33 -7.13 16.12 4.55
C ARG A 33 -7.27 16.38 6.05
N LEU A 34 -7.23 15.31 6.88
CA LEU A 34 -7.34 15.43 8.34
C LEU A 34 -6.04 15.93 8.99
N THR A 35 -4.90 15.52 8.45
CA THR A 35 -3.58 15.86 8.99
C THR A 35 -2.94 17.10 8.35
N GLU A 36 -3.50 17.58 7.24
CA GLU A 36 -2.89 18.60 6.34
C GLU A 36 -1.55 18.15 5.72
N PHE A 37 -1.22 16.85 5.80
CA PHE A 37 -0.03 16.27 5.20
C PHE A 37 -0.17 16.09 3.69
N ARG A 38 0.96 16.01 2.98
CA ARG A 38 0.99 15.65 1.56
C ARG A 38 0.57 14.20 1.39
N PHE A 39 -0.07 13.89 0.28
CA PHE A 39 -0.39 12.51 -0.12
C PHE A 39 0.55 12.03 -1.22
N LEU A 40 1.12 10.84 -1.04
CA LEU A 40 1.93 10.12 -2.01
C LEU A 40 1.34 8.72 -2.25
N ASP A 41 1.18 8.33 -3.51
CA ASP A 41 0.94 6.95 -3.94
C ASP A 41 2.22 6.46 -4.63
N THR A 42 2.88 5.44 -4.07
CA THR A 42 4.19 4.99 -4.57
C THR A 42 4.11 4.42 -5.97
N ASP A 43 3.03 3.69 -6.33
CA ASP A 43 2.86 3.16 -7.67
C ASP A 43 2.73 4.30 -8.70
N GLN A 44 2.00 5.38 -8.35
CA GLN A 44 1.86 6.55 -9.22
C GLN A 44 3.18 7.31 -9.36
N GLU A 45 3.94 7.48 -8.29
CA GLU A 45 5.24 8.16 -8.33
C GLU A 45 6.26 7.37 -9.16
N ILE A 46 6.30 6.05 -9.01
CA ILE A 46 7.15 5.18 -9.84
C ILE A 46 6.75 5.30 -11.32
N CYS A 47 5.46 5.21 -11.64
CA CYS A 47 4.99 5.39 -13.02
C CYS A 47 5.39 6.75 -13.60
N LYS A 48 5.28 7.83 -12.80
CA LYS A 48 5.70 9.17 -13.20
C LYS A 48 7.21 9.24 -13.50
N ARG A 49 8.04 8.63 -12.64
CA ARG A 49 9.51 8.58 -12.84
C ARG A 49 9.90 7.76 -14.05
N MET A 50 9.24 6.63 -14.28
CA MET A 50 9.50 5.78 -15.44
C MET A 50 8.92 6.34 -16.76
N GLY A 51 7.96 7.25 -16.71
CA GLY A 51 7.25 7.75 -17.88
C GLY A 51 6.32 6.71 -18.54
N CYS A 52 6.01 5.61 -17.85
CA CYS A 52 5.13 4.54 -18.35
C CYS A 52 4.35 3.88 -17.22
N SER A 53 3.33 3.09 -17.56
CA SER A 53 2.55 2.32 -16.59
C SER A 53 3.33 1.12 -16.05
N VAL A 54 2.91 0.59 -14.87
CA VAL A 54 3.48 -0.66 -14.30
C VAL A 54 3.40 -1.80 -15.30
N ALA A 55 2.26 -1.96 -15.99
CA ALA A 55 2.07 -3.02 -16.98
C ALA A 55 3.05 -2.91 -18.16
N GLU A 56 3.30 -1.70 -18.63
CA GLU A 56 4.27 -1.45 -19.72
C GLU A 56 5.70 -1.72 -19.26
N ALA A 57 6.08 -1.25 -18.08
CA ALA A 57 7.40 -1.50 -17.50
C ALA A 57 7.64 -3.00 -17.32
N VAL A 58 6.69 -3.74 -16.73
CA VAL A 58 6.80 -5.18 -16.52
C VAL A 58 6.81 -5.95 -17.83
N ARG A 59 6.00 -5.56 -18.81
CA ARG A 59 6.00 -6.19 -20.15
C ARG A 59 7.35 -6.02 -20.86
N LYS A 60 7.97 -4.83 -20.74
CA LYS A 60 9.18 -4.46 -21.46
C LYS A 60 10.46 -4.94 -20.75
N HIS A 61 10.49 -4.86 -19.43
CA HIS A 61 11.69 -5.07 -18.63
C HIS A 61 11.56 -6.18 -17.57
N GLY A 62 10.34 -6.71 -17.35
CA GLY A 62 10.05 -7.71 -16.32
C GLY A 62 9.81 -7.14 -14.93
N TRP A 63 9.34 -8.01 -14.01
CA TRP A 63 9.12 -7.67 -12.62
C TRP A 63 10.37 -7.20 -11.87
N PRO A 64 11.58 -7.79 -12.08
CA PRO A 64 12.79 -7.36 -11.38
C PRO A 64 13.06 -5.86 -11.56
N TYR A 65 12.94 -5.34 -12.77
CA TYR A 65 13.11 -3.91 -13.05
C TYR A 65 12.13 -3.04 -12.25
N PHE A 66 10.85 -3.42 -12.22
CA PHE A 66 9.86 -2.68 -11.42
C PHE A 66 10.21 -2.71 -9.92
N ARG A 67 10.67 -3.87 -9.41
CA ARG A 67 11.09 -4.02 -8.01
C ARG A 67 12.30 -3.17 -7.64
N GLU A 68 13.23 -2.98 -8.56
CA GLU A 68 14.36 -2.06 -8.37
C GLU A 68 13.87 -0.60 -8.22
N GLN A 69 12.90 -0.17 -9.06
CA GLN A 69 12.32 1.17 -8.95
C GLN A 69 11.52 1.34 -7.64
N GLU A 70 10.78 0.31 -7.24
CA GLU A 70 10.03 0.29 -5.97
C GLU A 70 11.00 0.38 -4.78
N GLN A 71 12.07 -0.40 -4.77
CA GLN A 71 13.12 -0.38 -3.75
C GLN A 71 13.80 0.99 -3.66
N ALA A 72 14.20 1.56 -4.80
CA ALA A 72 14.84 2.87 -4.84
C ALA A 72 13.94 3.97 -4.26
N LEU A 73 12.64 3.97 -4.58
CA LEU A 73 11.70 4.91 -3.99
C LEU A 73 11.55 4.70 -2.49
N LEU A 74 11.41 3.45 -2.02
CA LEU A 74 11.26 3.14 -0.60
C LEU A 74 12.43 3.66 0.23
N ALA A 75 13.67 3.56 -0.28
CA ALA A 75 14.88 4.06 0.39
C ALA A 75 14.88 5.59 0.56
N GLU A 76 14.13 6.35 -0.26
CA GLU A 76 14.02 7.79 -0.14
C GLU A 76 12.97 8.22 0.91
N LEU A 77 11.93 7.40 1.15
CA LEU A 77 10.76 7.77 1.96
C LEU A 77 11.10 8.17 3.40
N PRO A 78 12.12 7.60 4.08
CA PRO A 78 12.51 8.06 5.42
C PRO A 78 12.94 9.54 5.50
N CYS A 79 13.31 10.16 4.39
CA CYS A 79 13.67 11.58 4.32
C CYS A 79 12.46 12.52 4.15
N TRP A 80 11.29 11.99 3.77
CA TRP A 80 10.09 12.79 3.51
C TRP A 80 9.36 13.10 4.82
N GLN A 81 8.86 14.31 4.98
CA GLN A 81 8.14 14.74 6.19
C GLN A 81 6.71 15.14 5.85
N GLU A 82 5.83 15.11 6.85
CA GLU A 82 4.42 15.50 6.73
C GLU A 82 3.75 14.85 5.53
N THR A 83 3.93 13.50 5.43
CA THR A 83 3.50 12.76 4.24
C THR A 83 2.70 11.52 4.61
N ILE A 84 1.52 11.38 4.00
CA ILE A 84 0.74 10.15 3.97
C ILE A 84 1.17 9.35 2.75
N ILE A 85 1.65 8.14 2.97
CA ILE A 85 2.23 7.28 1.93
C ILE A 85 1.35 6.05 1.72
N ALA A 86 0.72 5.92 0.56
CA ALA A 86 0.06 4.69 0.13
C ALA A 86 1.04 3.85 -0.69
N THR A 87 1.46 2.69 -0.14
CA THR A 87 2.45 1.84 -0.80
C THR A 87 1.84 0.86 -1.80
N GLY A 88 2.62 0.47 -2.80
CA GLY A 88 2.34 -0.71 -3.60
C GLY A 88 2.22 -1.97 -2.73
N GLY A 89 1.37 -2.93 -3.13
CA GLY A 89 1.16 -4.16 -2.35
C GLY A 89 2.39 -5.07 -2.26
N GLY A 90 3.43 -4.81 -3.03
CA GLY A 90 4.72 -5.52 -2.98
C GLY A 90 5.80 -4.85 -2.15
N ALA A 91 5.59 -3.62 -1.73
CA ALA A 91 6.58 -2.83 -0.99
C ALA A 91 7.09 -3.53 0.28
N ILE A 92 6.24 -4.28 0.97
CA ILE A 92 6.58 -5.08 2.16
C ILE A 92 7.64 -6.17 1.90
N LEU A 93 7.89 -6.53 0.64
CA LEU A 93 8.90 -7.54 0.27
C LEU A 93 10.33 -6.99 0.30
N HIS A 94 10.52 -5.67 0.32
CA HIS A 94 11.81 -5.00 0.45
C HIS A 94 12.16 -4.85 1.93
N HIS A 95 12.61 -5.92 2.58
CA HIS A 95 12.74 -6.02 4.04
C HIS A 95 13.58 -4.92 4.68
N ASN A 96 14.74 -4.59 4.10
CA ASN A 96 15.65 -3.58 4.66
C ASN A 96 15.03 -2.18 4.60
N GLU A 97 14.57 -1.77 3.42
CA GLU A 97 13.96 -0.46 3.19
C GLU A 97 12.65 -0.32 3.96
N TRP A 98 11.89 -1.43 4.08
CA TRP A 98 10.68 -1.45 4.89
C TRP A 98 10.98 -1.25 6.38
N GLN A 99 12.00 -1.92 6.90
CA GLN A 99 12.41 -1.78 8.30
C GLN A 99 12.86 -0.35 8.61
N GLU A 100 13.65 0.29 7.76
CA GLU A 100 14.05 1.68 7.91
C GLU A 100 12.85 2.63 7.87
N LEU A 101 11.92 2.43 6.95
CA LEU A 101 10.70 3.21 6.85
C LEU A 101 9.83 3.05 8.10
N HIS A 102 9.61 1.83 8.58
CA HIS A 102 8.80 1.52 9.77
C HIS A 102 9.39 2.13 11.04
N GLN A 103 10.73 2.15 11.22
CA GLN A 103 11.36 2.80 12.38
C GLN A 103 11.08 4.31 12.47
N SER A 104 10.66 4.94 11.39
CA SER A 104 10.50 6.38 11.28
C SER A 104 9.10 6.85 10.88
N ALA A 105 8.13 5.94 10.82
CA ALA A 105 6.77 6.19 10.37
C ALA A 105 5.77 5.40 11.20
N PHE A 106 4.54 5.89 11.33
CA PHE A 106 3.41 5.08 11.79
C PHE A 106 2.84 4.28 10.61
N VAL A 107 2.76 2.95 10.74
CA VAL A 107 2.33 2.06 9.66
C VAL A 107 0.97 1.45 9.95
N ALA A 108 -0.03 1.74 9.11
CA ALA A 108 -1.35 1.13 9.18
C ALA A 108 -1.54 0.11 8.04
N TRP A 109 -1.83 -1.13 8.41
CA TRP A 109 -2.20 -2.17 7.45
C TRP A 109 -3.70 -2.19 7.21
N LEU A 110 -4.11 -1.87 5.98
CA LEU A 110 -5.48 -2.01 5.52
C LEU A 110 -5.70 -3.43 5.02
N ARG A 111 -6.41 -4.21 5.81
CA ARG A 111 -6.74 -5.61 5.52
C ARG A 111 -8.13 -5.72 4.93
N THR A 112 -8.33 -6.67 4.02
CA THR A 112 -9.65 -7.06 3.52
C THR A 112 -9.65 -8.57 3.23
N ASP A 113 -10.80 -9.20 3.29
CA ASP A 113 -10.95 -10.62 2.97
C ASP A 113 -10.82 -10.89 1.45
N LEU A 114 -10.65 -12.16 1.10
CA LEU A 114 -10.49 -12.60 -0.29
C LEU A 114 -11.72 -12.25 -1.13
N ALA A 115 -12.92 -12.46 -0.60
CA ALA A 115 -14.18 -12.25 -1.34
C ALA A 115 -14.36 -10.77 -1.68
N THR A 116 -14.14 -9.88 -0.71
CA THR A 116 -14.17 -8.43 -0.90
C THR A 116 -13.07 -7.97 -1.86
N THR A 117 -11.85 -8.53 -1.74
CA THR A 117 -10.76 -8.24 -2.67
C THR A 117 -11.15 -8.57 -4.11
N LEU A 118 -11.68 -9.78 -4.36
CA LEU A 118 -12.11 -10.21 -5.69
C LEU A 118 -13.23 -9.33 -6.24
N SER A 119 -14.25 -9.03 -5.41
CA SER A 119 -15.36 -8.16 -5.79
C SER A 119 -14.89 -6.77 -6.20
N ARG A 120 -14.01 -6.15 -5.39
CA ARG A 120 -13.47 -4.81 -5.69
C ARG A 120 -12.59 -4.81 -6.95
N LEU A 121 -11.80 -5.87 -7.17
CA LEU A 121 -10.98 -6.02 -8.39
C LEU A 121 -11.83 -6.21 -9.64
N ALA A 122 -12.96 -6.91 -9.55
CA ALA A 122 -13.90 -7.10 -10.67
C ALA A 122 -14.60 -5.78 -11.05
N LEU A 123 -14.88 -4.91 -10.07
CA LEU A 123 -15.51 -3.60 -10.31
C LEU A 123 -14.51 -2.56 -10.87
N ASP A 124 -13.23 -2.74 -10.61
CA ASP A 124 -12.18 -1.78 -11.00
C ASP A 124 -11.64 -2.08 -12.41
N GLN A 125 -12.50 -2.02 -13.41
CA GLN A 125 -12.15 -2.25 -14.82
C GLN A 125 -11.07 -1.28 -15.35
N LYS A 126 -10.96 -0.07 -14.80
CA LYS A 126 -9.99 0.94 -15.25
C LYS A 126 -8.55 0.57 -14.89
N THR A 127 -8.35 -0.12 -13.77
CA THR A 127 -7.00 -0.52 -13.33
C THR A 127 -6.68 -1.98 -13.65
N ALA A 128 -7.69 -2.81 -13.97
CA ALA A 128 -7.48 -4.22 -14.33
C ALA A 128 -6.54 -4.37 -15.55
N ALA A 129 -6.76 -3.57 -16.60
CA ALA A 129 -5.92 -3.56 -17.81
C ALA A 129 -4.47 -3.02 -17.56
N GLN A 130 -4.25 -2.28 -16.48
CA GLN A 130 -2.97 -1.67 -16.13
C GLN A 130 -2.16 -2.51 -15.15
N ARG A 131 -2.72 -3.62 -14.64
CA ARG A 131 -2.08 -4.45 -13.62
C ARG A 131 -1.67 -5.79 -14.21
N PRO A 132 -0.35 -6.07 -14.33
CA PRO A 132 0.12 -7.37 -14.74
C PRO A 132 -0.22 -8.44 -13.68
N ALA A 133 -0.25 -9.72 -14.09
CA ALA A 133 -0.35 -10.84 -13.16
C ALA A 133 0.71 -10.75 -12.07
N LEU A 134 0.35 -11.12 -10.82
CA LEU A 134 1.23 -10.95 -9.66
C LEU A 134 2.41 -11.91 -9.66
N VAL A 135 2.23 -13.06 -10.28
CA VAL A 135 3.26 -14.12 -10.36
C VAL A 135 3.86 -14.12 -11.76
N GLY A 136 5.16 -13.86 -11.83
CA GLY A 136 5.95 -14.02 -13.06
C GLY A 136 6.47 -15.46 -13.19
N GLY A 137 6.47 -16.03 -14.39
CA GLY A 137 7.06 -17.34 -14.66
C GLY A 137 6.04 -18.50 -14.76
N ARG A 138 6.41 -19.71 -14.30
CA ARG A 138 5.63 -20.93 -14.48
C ARG A 138 4.19 -20.89 -13.91
N GLY A 139 3.92 -20.05 -12.93
CA GLY A 139 2.56 -19.84 -12.37
C GLY A 139 1.60 -19.03 -13.25
N ARG A 140 2.07 -18.43 -14.35
CA ARG A 140 1.25 -17.58 -15.23
C ARG A 140 0.11 -18.34 -15.91
N GLN A 141 0.34 -19.61 -16.32
CA GLN A 141 -0.69 -20.44 -16.95
C GLN A 141 -1.78 -20.87 -15.95
N GLU A 142 -1.39 -21.10 -14.68
CA GLU A 142 -2.34 -21.45 -13.61
C GLU A 142 -3.12 -20.21 -13.12
N ALA A 143 -2.48 -19.06 -13.07
CA ALA A 143 -3.10 -17.77 -12.71
C ALA A 143 -4.14 -17.30 -13.74
N GLU A 144 -3.93 -17.59 -15.02
CA GLU A 144 -4.91 -17.31 -16.08
C GLU A 144 -6.16 -18.22 -15.96
N GLN A 145 -6.06 -19.38 -15.27
CA GLN A 145 -7.16 -20.31 -15.07
C GLN A 145 -7.99 -20.05 -13.81
N ASP A 146 -7.39 -19.49 -12.75
CA ASP A 146 -8.09 -19.21 -11.48
C ASP A 146 -7.47 -18.01 -10.72
N PRO A 147 -7.90 -16.78 -11.03
CA PRO A 147 -7.39 -15.58 -10.35
C PRO A 147 -7.59 -15.60 -8.82
N ALA A 148 -8.60 -16.31 -8.31
CA ALA A 148 -8.84 -16.39 -6.88
C ALA A 148 -7.75 -17.19 -6.16
N LYS A 149 -7.27 -18.28 -6.78
CA LYS A 149 -6.15 -19.08 -6.24
C LYS A 149 -4.85 -18.28 -6.21
N GLU A 150 -4.55 -17.54 -7.28
CA GLU A 150 -3.37 -16.67 -7.32
C GLU A 150 -3.40 -15.64 -6.19
N ILE A 151 -4.51 -14.93 -6.05
CA ILE A 151 -4.69 -13.91 -5.02
C ILE A 151 -4.59 -14.51 -3.62
N SER A 152 -5.25 -15.67 -3.40
CA SER A 152 -5.20 -16.36 -2.11
C SER A 152 -3.79 -16.78 -1.73
N ALA A 153 -3.00 -17.32 -2.67
CA ALA A 153 -1.61 -17.70 -2.44
C ALA A 153 -0.73 -16.50 -2.08
N VAL A 154 -0.86 -15.39 -2.83
CA VAL A 154 -0.10 -14.16 -2.56
C VAL A 154 -0.52 -13.52 -1.24
N LEU A 155 -1.80 -13.56 -0.87
CA LEU A 155 -2.26 -13.08 0.44
C LEU A 155 -1.69 -13.92 1.57
N ALA A 156 -1.72 -15.25 1.47
CA ALA A 156 -1.17 -16.15 2.47
C ALA A 156 0.34 -15.92 2.71
N GLU A 157 1.10 -15.62 1.64
CA GLU A 157 2.52 -15.28 1.73
C GLU A 157 2.76 -13.91 2.41
N ARG A 158 1.92 -12.89 2.10
CA ARG A 158 2.18 -11.51 2.52
C ARG A 158 1.49 -11.10 3.81
N GLU A 159 0.41 -11.73 4.22
CA GLU A 159 -0.27 -11.38 5.48
C GLU A 159 0.64 -11.41 6.72
N PRO A 160 1.52 -12.42 6.91
CA PRO A 160 2.48 -12.40 8.02
C PRO A 160 3.43 -11.20 7.96
N LEU A 161 3.86 -10.80 6.76
CA LEU A 161 4.76 -9.66 6.57
C LEU A 161 4.04 -8.34 6.88
N TYR A 162 2.82 -8.15 6.36
CA TYR A 162 2.02 -6.97 6.69
C TYR A 162 1.78 -6.85 8.18
N ARG A 163 1.45 -7.96 8.85
CA ARG A 163 1.19 -7.97 10.30
C ARG A 163 2.45 -7.62 11.11
N ALA A 164 3.59 -8.17 10.74
CA ALA A 164 4.85 -7.89 11.43
C ALA A 164 5.40 -6.48 11.16
N GLY A 165 5.08 -5.93 9.99
CA GLY A 165 5.57 -4.62 9.53
C GLY A 165 4.56 -3.48 9.67
N SER A 166 3.61 -3.58 10.63
CA SER A 166 2.61 -2.52 10.88
C SER A 166 2.32 -2.34 12.37
N ASP A 167 2.01 -1.11 12.77
CA ASP A 167 1.62 -0.72 14.13
C ASP A 167 0.12 -0.88 14.34
N LEU A 168 -0.69 -0.72 13.29
CA LEU A 168 -2.13 -0.79 13.31
C LEU A 168 -2.67 -1.70 12.20
N VAL A 169 -3.66 -2.53 12.54
CA VAL A 169 -4.37 -3.38 11.56
C VAL A 169 -5.84 -2.96 11.51
N LEU A 170 -6.32 -2.57 10.33
CA LEU A 170 -7.72 -2.17 10.12
C LEU A 170 -8.39 -3.03 9.05
N ASN A 171 -9.53 -3.63 9.40
CA ASN A 171 -10.40 -4.25 8.42
C ASN A 171 -11.19 -3.19 7.66
N THR A 172 -11.24 -3.32 6.33
CA THR A 172 -11.85 -2.31 5.45
C THR A 172 -13.24 -2.69 4.94
N GLU A 173 -13.75 -3.86 5.34
CA GLU A 173 -15.08 -4.32 4.94
C GLU A 173 -16.17 -3.43 5.53
N GLY A 174 -17.08 -2.97 4.67
CA GLY A 174 -18.24 -2.18 5.08
C GLY A 174 -17.96 -0.76 5.57
N LYS A 175 -16.69 -0.32 5.56
CA LYS A 175 -16.29 1.02 6.04
C LYS A 175 -15.98 1.96 4.88
N MET A 176 -16.34 3.23 5.09
CA MET A 176 -15.97 4.31 4.17
C MET A 176 -14.52 4.74 4.38
N PRO A 177 -13.86 5.29 3.35
CA PRO A 177 -12.48 5.78 3.49
C PRO A 177 -12.29 6.83 4.60
N GLU A 178 -13.28 7.68 4.79
CA GLU A 178 -13.28 8.73 5.81
C GLU A 178 -13.36 8.15 7.24
N GLU A 179 -14.13 7.07 7.44
CA GLU A 179 -14.21 6.36 8.73
C GLU A 179 -12.87 5.73 9.08
N LEU A 180 -12.25 5.03 8.11
CA LEU A 180 -10.93 4.42 8.29
C LEU A 180 -9.84 5.47 8.56
N ALA A 181 -9.91 6.62 7.87
CA ALA A 181 -8.98 7.73 8.10
C ALA A 181 -9.15 8.30 9.52
N GLY A 182 -10.39 8.43 10.00
CA GLY A 182 -10.68 8.84 11.38
C GLY A 182 -10.18 7.85 12.42
N GLU A 183 -10.33 6.53 12.17
CA GLU A 183 -9.80 5.49 13.05
C GLU A 183 -8.25 5.55 13.13
N ILE A 184 -7.57 5.76 11.99
CA ILE A 184 -6.11 5.92 11.98
C ILE A 184 -5.72 7.18 12.76
N TYR A 185 -6.36 8.31 12.45
CA TYR A 185 -6.06 9.60 13.10
C TYR A 185 -6.21 9.54 14.62
N GLY A 186 -7.20 8.79 15.12
CA GLY A 186 -7.41 8.59 16.56
C GLY A 186 -6.38 7.68 17.24
N GLN A 187 -5.45 7.08 16.50
CA GLN A 187 -4.35 6.23 17.03
C GLN A 187 -2.98 6.92 16.96
N LEU A 188 -2.91 8.11 16.35
CA LEU A 188 -1.68 8.90 16.23
C LEU A 188 -1.45 9.75 17.47
#